data_90b95502e53df6eeec62665d62524416
#
_entry.id   90b95502e53df6eeec62665d62524416
#
_cell.length_a   1.000
_cell.length_b   1.000
_cell.length_c   1.000
_cell.angle_alpha   90.00
_cell.angle_beta   90.00
_cell.angle_gamma   90.00
#
_symmetry.space_group_name_H-M   'P 1'
#
loop_
_entity.id
_entity.type
_entity.pdbx_description
1 polymer ?
#
loop_
_entity_poly.entity_id
_entity_poly.type
_entity_poly.pdbx_seq_one_letter_code
_entity_poly.pdbx_strand_id
1 'polypeptide(L)'
;MKTNNLIYLLVIVLLSSIHCDVNAQYYWSQNRKIALTPDSSHLVLNIEADLIRTPMLSSDYKGFNEISPNIIVKENKSNIFSENDFKAYESDPLVKRASPAYLVNGTDTLYVTNHILLKPKNGVSIDSILAGMNEIVEVVDQTKYGVYTLSVNQGFDVLTY
;
A
#
# COMPACT_ATOMS: atom_id res chain seq x y z
N MET A 1 38.91 38.53 -0.14
CA MET A 1 37.56 38.35 0.42
C MET A 1 36.53 37.81 -0.61
N LYS A 2 36.86 36.84 -1.46
CA LYS A 2 35.91 36.25 -2.44
C LYS A 2 35.63 34.73 -2.27
N THR A 3 36.38 34.04 -1.44
CA THR A 3 36.30 32.59 -1.27
C THR A 3 35.15 32.16 -0.32
N ASN A 4 34.76 32.97 0.64
CA ASN A 4 33.74 32.57 1.61
C ASN A 4 32.33 32.52 1.01
N ASN A 5 32.00 33.37 0.03
CA ASN A 5 30.67 33.38 -0.59
C ASN A 5 30.42 32.11 -1.44
N LEU A 6 31.46 31.52 -2.03
CA LEU A 6 31.35 30.30 -2.83
C LEU A 6 31.02 29.08 -1.94
N ILE A 7 31.63 29.01 -0.76
CA ILE A 7 31.41 27.92 0.22
C ILE A 7 29.97 28.00 0.76
N TYR A 8 29.46 29.18 1.09
CA TYR A 8 28.07 29.36 1.51
C TYR A 8 27.07 28.98 0.44
N LEU A 9 27.34 29.32 -0.83
CA LEU A 9 26.48 28.94 -1.95
C LEU A 9 26.45 27.41 -2.14
N LEU A 10 27.61 26.77 -2.02
CA LEU A 10 27.72 25.32 -2.15
C LEU A 10 27.00 24.55 -1.02
N VAL A 11 27.06 25.06 0.21
CA VAL A 11 26.35 24.49 1.37
C VAL A 11 24.84 24.66 1.22
N ILE A 12 24.37 25.81 0.72
CA ILE A 12 22.92 26.01 0.47
C ILE A 12 22.41 25.09 -0.63
N VAL A 13 23.18 24.89 -1.71
CA VAL A 13 22.81 23.98 -2.80
C VAL A 13 22.81 22.51 -2.32
N LEU A 14 23.74 22.11 -1.45
CA LEU A 14 23.77 20.77 -0.85
C LEU A 14 22.61 20.56 0.12
N LEU A 15 22.20 21.55 0.89
CA LEU A 15 21.06 21.48 1.79
C LEU A 15 19.72 21.47 1.06
N SER A 16 19.61 22.10 -0.11
CA SER A 16 18.40 22.10 -0.92
C SER A 16 18.18 20.79 -1.71
N SER A 17 19.23 19.96 -1.88
CA SER A 17 19.12 18.67 -2.56
C SER A 17 18.70 17.51 -1.63
N ILE A 18 18.55 17.74 -0.34
CA ILE A 18 17.97 16.75 0.60
C ILE A 18 16.45 16.98 0.71
N HIS A 19 15.77 17.06 -0.41
CA HIS A 19 14.34 16.79 -0.42
C HIS A 19 14.19 15.27 -0.49
N CYS A 20 14.27 14.61 0.65
CA CYS A 20 13.59 13.34 0.83
C CYS A 20 12.10 13.65 0.66
N ASP A 21 11.54 13.29 -0.47
CA ASP A 21 10.10 13.13 -0.60
C ASP A 21 9.70 12.00 0.35
N VAL A 22 9.53 12.35 1.61
CA VAL A 22 8.85 11.50 2.57
C VAL A 22 7.39 11.57 2.17
N ASN A 23 7.00 10.70 1.24
CA ASN A 23 5.60 10.39 1.00
C ASN A 23 5.06 9.79 2.30
N ALA A 24 4.62 10.65 3.20
CA ALA A 24 4.03 10.25 4.46
C ALA A 24 2.69 9.58 4.14
N GLN A 25 2.72 8.26 4.02
CA GLN A 25 1.51 7.46 3.89
C GLN A 25 0.70 7.58 5.18
N TYR A 26 -0.61 7.62 5.06
CA TYR A 26 -1.50 7.73 6.21
C TYR A 26 -2.88 7.13 5.88
N TYR A 27 -3.62 6.81 6.93
CA TYR A 27 -5.04 6.53 6.82
C TYR A 27 -5.86 7.40 7.79
N TRP A 28 -7.14 7.54 7.52
CA TRP A 28 -8.06 8.27 8.39
C TRP A 28 -8.78 7.30 9.31
N SER A 29 -8.78 7.57 10.61
CA SER A 29 -9.57 6.86 11.60
C SER A 29 -10.21 7.85 12.55
N GLN A 30 -11.53 7.80 12.70
CA GLN A 30 -12.30 8.66 13.61
C GLN A 30 -11.97 10.16 13.44
N ASN A 31 -11.90 10.64 12.18
CA ASN A 31 -11.50 12.00 11.81
C ASN A 31 -10.05 12.38 12.20
N ARG A 32 -9.20 11.43 12.47
CA ARG A 32 -7.77 11.66 12.73
C ARG A 32 -6.94 11.06 11.61
N LYS A 33 -5.93 11.82 11.20
CA LYS A 33 -4.91 11.36 10.27
C LYS A 33 -3.87 10.55 11.06
N ILE A 34 -3.71 9.27 10.71
CA ILE A 34 -2.76 8.37 11.37
C ILE A 34 -1.62 8.10 10.38
N ALA A 35 -0.41 8.50 10.77
CA ALA A 35 0.78 8.26 9.97
C ALA A 35 1.14 6.77 9.94
N LEU A 36 1.57 6.31 8.78
CA LEU A 36 2.03 4.95 8.55
C LEU A 36 3.54 4.99 8.25
N THR A 37 4.28 4.12 8.90
CA THR A 37 5.70 3.92 8.61
C THR A 37 5.87 2.56 7.92
N PRO A 38 6.43 2.50 6.69
CA PRO A 38 6.67 1.23 6.03
C PRO A 38 7.61 0.34 6.84
N ASP A 39 7.25 -0.93 6.97
CA ASP A 39 8.06 -1.98 7.57
C ASP A 39 8.45 -3.00 6.49
N SER A 40 9.58 -2.75 5.85
CA SER A 40 10.09 -3.60 4.77
C SER A 40 10.70 -4.91 5.25
N SER A 41 10.65 -5.24 6.54
CA SER A 41 10.93 -6.60 7.02
C SER A 41 9.82 -7.59 6.69
N HIS A 42 8.64 -7.07 6.31
CA HIS A 42 7.48 -7.85 5.91
C HIS A 42 7.13 -7.60 4.44
N LEU A 43 6.96 -8.69 3.70
CA LEU A 43 6.39 -8.69 2.35
C LEU A 43 4.95 -9.18 2.44
N VAL A 44 4.01 -8.31 2.14
CA VAL A 44 2.57 -8.57 2.15
C VAL A 44 2.11 -8.74 0.71
N LEU A 45 1.52 -9.89 0.39
CA LEU A 45 0.91 -10.14 -0.91
C LEU A 45 -0.61 -10.22 -0.75
N ASN A 46 -1.31 -9.44 -1.57
CA ASN A 46 -2.73 -9.64 -1.78
C ASN A 46 -2.91 -10.47 -3.04
N ILE A 47 -3.52 -11.63 -2.90
CA ILE A 47 -3.69 -12.62 -3.96
C ILE A 47 -5.16 -12.97 -4.15
N GLU A 48 -5.49 -13.60 -5.26
CA GLU A 48 -6.86 -14.04 -5.54
C GLU A 48 -7.24 -15.18 -4.59
N ALA A 49 -8.31 -15.02 -3.80
CA ALA A 49 -8.67 -15.90 -2.68
C ALA A 49 -8.85 -17.38 -3.04
N ASP A 50 -9.33 -17.65 -4.26
CA ASP A 50 -9.58 -19.02 -4.71
C ASP A 50 -8.31 -19.83 -5.01
N LEU A 51 -7.17 -19.16 -5.04
CA LEU A 51 -5.89 -19.73 -5.43
C LEU A 51 -5.04 -20.23 -4.27
N ILE A 52 -5.22 -19.71 -3.05
CA ILE A 52 -4.49 -20.17 -1.85
C ILE A 52 -4.73 -21.65 -1.57
N ARG A 53 -5.90 -22.17 -1.97
CA ARG A 53 -6.31 -23.56 -1.76
C ARG A 53 -5.80 -24.54 -2.82
N THR A 54 -5.10 -24.07 -3.84
CA THR A 54 -4.54 -24.94 -4.88
C THR A 54 -3.15 -25.44 -4.48
N PRO A 55 -2.83 -26.75 -4.67
CA PRO A 55 -1.50 -27.29 -4.37
C PRO A 55 -0.34 -26.60 -5.12
N MET A 56 -0.60 -25.96 -6.25
CA MET A 56 0.40 -25.22 -7.03
C MET A 56 0.94 -24.00 -6.28
N LEU A 57 0.08 -23.27 -5.55
CA LEU A 57 0.51 -22.10 -4.78
C LEU A 57 1.42 -22.46 -3.61
N SER A 58 1.28 -23.64 -3.02
CA SER A 58 2.07 -24.04 -1.86
C SER A 58 3.57 -24.17 -2.12
N SER A 59 4.01 -24.37 -3.37
CA SER A 59 5.43 -24.44 -3.73
C SER A 59 6.07 -23.07 -3.99
N ASP A 60 5.35 -22.19 -4.67
CA ASP A 60 5.87 -20.90 -5.15
C ASP A 60 5.88 -19.84 -4.04
N TYR A 61 4.96 -19.97 -3.07
CA TYR A 61 4.87 -19.09 -1.91
C TYR A 61 5.37 -19.74 -0.62
N LYS A 62 6.36 -20.61 -0.73
CA LYS A 62 6.99 -21.25 0.44
C LYS A 62 7.55 -20.20 1.40
N GLY A 63 7.18 -20.32 2.67
CA GLY A 63 7.61 -19.41 3.73
C GLY A 63 6.70 -18.20 3.92
N PHE A 64 5.58 -18.12 3.20
CA PHE A 64 4.51 -17.19 3.51
C PHE A 64 3.54 -17.81 4.53
N ASN A 65 3.00 -16.96 5.40
CA ASN A 65 1.94 -17.28 6.34
C ASN A 65 0.65 -16.64 5.85
N GLU A 66 -0.44 -17.40 5.84
CA GLU A 66 -1.77 -16.89 5.55
C GLU A 66 -2.30 -16.09 6.75
N ILE A 67 -2.66 -14.84 6.51
CA ILE A 67 -3.29 -13.94 7.50
C ILE A 67 -4.80 -13.90 7.28
N SER A 68 -5.22 -13.93 6.02
CA SER A 68 -6.61 -14.04 5.60
C SER A 68 -6.69 -14.75 4.24
N PRO A 69 -7.89 -15.14 3.76
CA PRO A 69 -8.04 -15.90 2.52
C PRO A 69 -7.36 -15.32 1.27
N ASN A 70 -7.04 -14.05 1.28
CA ASN A 70 -6.40 -13.36 0.16
C ASN A 70 -5.16 -12.56 0.56
N ILE A 71 -4.68 -12.71 1.79
CA ILE A 71 -3.50 -12.01 2.29
C ILE A 71 -2.51 -13.02 2.84
N ILE A 72 -1.33 -13.06 2.23
CA ILE A 72 -0.21 -13.85 2.73
C ILE A 72 0.97 -12.93 3.04
N VAL A 73 1.74 -13.27 4.06
CA VAL A 73 2.83 -12.46 4.58
C VAL A 73 4.07 -13.30 4.76
N LYS A 74 5.19 -12.79 4.30
CA LYS A 74 6.52 -13.32 4.55
C LYS A 74 7.31 -12.36 5.42
N GLU A 75 7.79 -12.82 6.56
CA GLU A 75 8.72 -12.08 7.42
C GLU A 75 10.17 -12.47 7.08
N ASN A 76 11.04 -11.47 6.94
CA ASN A 76 12.47 -11.68 6.81
C ASN A 76 13.20 -11.00 7.97
N LYS A 77 13.61 -11.80 8.96
CA LYS A 77 14.27 -11.30 10.18
C LYS A 77 15.69 -10.78 9.97
N SER A 78 16.31 -11.14 8.85
CA SER A 78 17.73 -10.85 8.59
C SER A 78 17.95 -9.75 7.57
N ASN A 79 16.99 -9.51 6.69
CA ASN A 79 17.07 -8.54 5.60
C ASN A 79 15.76 -7.81 5.43
N ILE A 80 15.81 -6.63 4.81
CA ILE A 80 14.63 -5.90 4.35
C ILE A 80 14.33 -6.28 2.90
N PHE A 81 13.06 -6.32 2.53
CA PHE A 81 12.65 -6.44 1.14
C PHE A 81 12.86 -5.11 0.43
N SER A 82 13.46 -5.18 -0.76
CA SER A 82 13.69 -4.02 -1.62
C SER A 82 12.46 -3.73 -2.48
N GLU A 83 12.41 -2.55 -3.09
CA GLU A 83 11.37 -2.22 -4.08
C GLU A 83 11.34 -3.21 -5.25
N ASN A 84 12.50 -3.74 -5.66
CA ASN A 84 12.57 -4.74 -6.71
C ASN A 84 11.96 -6.08 -6.30
N ASP A 85 12.04 -6.45 -5.02
CA ASP A 85 11.39 -7.66 -4.52
C ASP A 85 9.86 -7.52 -4.62
N PHE A 86 9.29 -6.37 -4.24
CA PHE A 86 7.85 -6.12 -4.38
C PHE A 86 7.43 -6.16 -5.86
N LYS A 87 8.14 -5.48 -6.75
CA LYS A 87 7.86 -5.48 -8.18
C LYS A 87 7.96 -6.87 -8.82
N ALA A 88 8.89 -7.70 -8.35
CA ALA A 88 9.02 -9.08 -8.82
C ALA A 88 7.76 -9.90 -8.52
N TYR A 89 7.18 -9.75 -7.33
CA TYR A 89 5.91 -10.41 -7.00
C TYR A 89 4.70 -9.78 -7.71
N GLU A 90 4.67 -8.48 -7.92
CA GLU A 90 3.60 -7.82 -8.68
C GLU A 90 3.56 -8.22 -10.16
N SER A 91 4.66 -8.75 -10.70
CA SER A 91 4.66 -9.30 -12.05
C SER A 91 3.95 -10.66 -12.17
N ASP A 92 3.66 -11.33 -11.06
CA ASP A 92 2.85 -12.54 -11.02
C ASP A 92 1.37 -12.17 -11.21
N PRO A 93 0.67 -12.72 -12.23
CA PRO A 93 -0.73 -12.40 -12.48
C PRO A 93 -1.69 -12.78 -11.34
N LEU A 94 -1.26 -13.65 -10.42
CA LEU A 94 -2.03 -14.05 -9.24
C LEU A 94 -1.93 -13.03 -8.11
N VAL A 95 -0.93 -12.15 -8.15
CA VAL A 95 -0.69 -11.13 -7.15
C VAL A 95 -1.36 -9.83 -7.57
N LYS A 96 -2.36 -9.42 -6.82
CA LYS A 96 -3.06 -8.13 -7.04
C LYS A 96 -2.23 -6.95 -6.54
N ARG A 97 -1.46 -7.17 -5.47
CA ARG A 97 -0.58 -6.17 -4.87
C ARG A 97 0.52 -6.84 -4.06
N ALA A 98 1.73 -6.29 -4.12
CA ALA A 98 2.82 -6.57 -3.19
C ALA A 98 3.20 -5.25 -2.48
N SER A 99 3.33 -5.28 -1.15
CA SER A 99 3.66 -4.10 -0.38
C SER A 99 4.39 -4.46 0.91
N PRO A 100 5.10 -3.52 1.56
CA PRO A 100 5.52 -3.71 2.93
C PRO A 100 4.30 -3.79 3.86
N ALA A 101 4.49 -4.30 5.07
CA ALA A 101 3.59 -3.98 6.16
C ALA A 101 3.78 -2.52 6.59
N TYR A 102 2.89 -2.01 7.41
CA TYR A 102 3.00 -0.66 7.95
C TYR A 102 2.90 -0.68 9.47
N LEU A 103 3.71 0.13 10.12
CA LEU A 103 3.62 0.36 11.56
C LEU A 103 2.73 1.56 11.84
N VAL A 104 1.77 1.35 12.73
CA VAL A 104 0.93 2.39 13.31
C VAL A 104 1.51 2.74 14.67
N ASN A 105 1.78 4.01 14.91
CA ASN A 105 2.42 4.48 16.15
C ASN A 105 3.73 3.76 16.51
N GLY A 106 4.40 3.17 15.52
CA GLY A 106 5.67 2.47 15.68
C GLY A 106 5.59 1.07 16.31
N THR A 107 4.39 0.57 16.62
CA THR A 107 4.22 -0.72 17.32
C THR A 107 3.23 -1.66 16.65
N ASP A 108 2.09 -1.16 16.21
CA ASP A 108 1.02 -1.99 15.68
C ASP A 108 1.20 -2.23 14.19
N THR A 109 1.22 -3.49 13.77
CA THR A 109 1.39 -3.85 12.37
C THR A 109 0.05 -3.81 11.63
N LEU A 110 0.02 -3.09 10.52
CA LEU A 110 -1.12 -3.00 9.60
C LEU A 110 -0.74 -3.62 8.26
N TYR A 111 -1.58 -4.50 7.75
CA TYR A 111 -1.49 -5.05 6.39
C TYR A 111 -2.49 -4.32 5.50
N VAL A 112 -1.98 -3.64 4.46
CA VAL A 112 -2.81 -2.89 3.53
C VAL A 112 -3.20 -3.80 2.37
N THR A 113 -4.52 -3.86 2.10
CA THR A 113 -5.08 -4.60 0.97
C THR A 113 -5.30 -3.66 -0.22
N ASN A 114 -5.71 -4.22 -1.36
CA ASN A 114 -6.17 -3.42 -2.48
C ASN A 114 -7.66 -3.00 -2.36
N HIS A 115 -8.29 -3.22 -1.21
CA HIS A 115 -9.69 -2.89 -1.00
C HIS A 115 -9.88 -1.63 -0.16
N ILE A 116 -10.85 -0.82 -0.56
CA ILE A 116 -11.34 0.35 0.17
C ILE A 116 -12.79 0.12 0.54
N LEU A 117 -13.17 0.39 1.79
CA LEU A 117 -14.56 0.41 2.21
C LEU A 117 -15.08 1.84 2.16
N LEU A 118 -16.11 2.08 1.36
CA LEU A 118 -16.71 3.38 1.16
C LEU A 118 -18.20 3.35 1.51
N LYS A 119 -18.63 4.28 2.37
CA LYS A 119 -20.05 4.54 2.62
C LYS A 119 -20.40 5.96 2.16
N PRO A 120 -21.15 6.11 1.05
CA PRO A 120 -21.62 7.42 0.62
C PRO A 120 -22.49 8.10 1.68
N LYS A 121 -22.42 9.42 1.74
CA LYS A 121 -23.38 10.20 2.53
C LYS A 121 -24.77 10.08 1.92
N ASN A 122 -25.81 10.25 2.73
CA ASN A 122 -27.18 10.20 2.26
C ASN A 122 -27.41 11.17 1.10
N GLY A 123 -28.00 10.66 0.01
CA GLY A 123 -28.28 11.44 -1.20
C GLY A 123 -27.12 11.55 -2.19
N VAL A 124 -25.96 10.96 -1.89
CA VAL A 124 -24.81 10.92 -2.82
C VAL A 124 -24.74 9.53 -3.44
N SER A 125 -24.73 9.45 -4.78
CA SER A 125 -24.58 8.18 -5.48
C SER A 125 -23.11 7.75 -5.53
N ILE A 126 -22.87 6.43 -5.54
CA ILE A 126 -21.53 5.89 -5.71
C ILE A 126 -20.94 6.32 -7.06
N ASP A 127 -21.72 6.32 -8.12
CA ASP A 127 -21.27 6.69 -9.47
C ASP A 127 -20.76 8.13 -9.53
N SER A 128 -21.40 9.05 -8.75
CA SER A 128 -20.94 10.44 -8.69
C SER A 128 -19.61 10.60 -7.94
N ILE A 129 -19.35 9.72 -6.96
CA ILE A 129 -18.06 9.70 -6.22
C ILE A 129 -16.95 9.12 -7.11
N LEU A 130 -17.26 8.07 -7.86
CA LEU A 130 -16.29 7.37 -8.71
C LEU A 130 -16.15 7.98 -10.11
N ALA A 131 -16.86 9.07 -10.40
CA ALA A 131 -16.77 9.74 -11.68
C ALA A 131 -15.31 10.12 -12.00
N GLY A 132 -14.76 9.57 -13.09
CA GLY A 132 -13.36 9.77 -13.49
C GLY A 132 -12.35 8.85 -12.82
N MET A 133 -12.77 7.90 -11.96
CA MET A 133 -11.90 6.95 -11.28
C MET A 133 -12.04 5.50 -11.78
N ASN A 134 -12.81 5.26 -12.84
CA ASN A 134 -13.13 3.91 -13.33
C ASN A 134 -11.90 3.09 -13.77
N GLU A 135 -10.79 3.75 -14.11
CA GLU A 135 -9.53 3.08 -14.45
C GLU A 135 -8.73 2.72 -13.19
N ILE A 136 -9.06 3.33 -12.05
CA ILE A 136 -8.32 3.20 -10.78
C ILE A 136 -9.01 2.25 -9.84
N VAL A 137 -10.36 2.29 -9.77
CA VAL A 137 -11.15 1.51 -8.82
C VAL A 137 -12.33 0.84 -9.48
N GLU A 138 -12.69 -0.33 -8.97
CA GLU A 138 -13.86 -1.11 -9.36
C GLU A 138 -14.71 -1.41 -8.11
N VAL A 139 -16.04 -1.35 -8.26
CA VAL A 139 -16.98 -1.78 -7.21
C VAL A 139 -17.09 -3.31 -7.27
N VAL A 140 -16.61 -3.99 -6.23
CA VAL A 140 -16.62 -5.46 -6.18
C VAL A 140 -17.73 -6.03 -5.30
N ASP A 141 -18.22 -5.25 -4.33
CA ASP A 141 -19.32 -5.68 -3.44
C ASP A 141 -20.10 -4.48 -2.89
N GLN A 142 -21.34 -4.74 -2.49
CA GLN A 142 -22.20 -3.78 -1.78
C GLN A 142 -23.00 -4.47 -0.70
N THR A 143 -22.84 -4.02 0.54
CA THR A 143 -23.64 -4.52 1.65
C THR A 143 -25.06 -3.94 1.62
N LYS A 144 -26.01 -4.63 2.29
CA LYS A 144 -27.37 -4.13 2.51
C LYS A 144 -27.45 -2.80 3.28
N TYR A 145 -26.36 -2.38 3.91
CA TYR A 145 -26.28 -1.10 4.65
C TYR A 145 -25.68 0.03 3.82
N GLY A 146 -25.48 -0.20 2.52
CA GLY A 146 -24.94 0.81 1.59
C GLY A 146 -23.45 1.08 1.78
N VAL A 147 -22.70 0.09 2.30
CA VAL A 147 -21.24 0.12 2.29
C VAL A 147 -20.77 -0.61 1.04
N TYR A 148 -19.96 0.04 0.26
CA TYR A 148 -19.33 -0.50 -0.94
C TYR A 148 -17.91 -0.96 -0.63
N THR A 149 -17.52 -2.11 -1.19
CA THR A 149 -16.14 -2.54 -1.26
C THR A 149 -15.61 -2.19 -2.65
N LEU A 150 -14.59 -1.36 -2.69
CA LEU A 150 -13.89 -0.97 -3.91
C LEU A 150 -12.59 -1.74 -3.98
N SER A 151 -12.27 -2.29 -5.15
CA SER A 151 -10.95 -2.85 -5.47
C SER A 151 -10.14 -1.79 -6.20
N VAL A 152 -8.94 -1.51 -5.73
CA VAL A 152 -7.98 -0.64 -6.43
C VAL A 152 -7.21 -1.48 -7.44
N ASN A 153 -7.16 -1.03 -8.69
CA ASN A 153 -6.50 -1.74 -9.77
C ASN A 153 -4.98 -1.78 -9.57
N GLN A 154 -4.36 -2.80 -10.15
CA GLN A 154 -2.91 -2.96 -10.10
C GLN A 154 -2.19 -1.71 -10.66
N GLY A 155 -1.12 -1.30 -10.00
CA GLY A 155 -0.35 -0.11 -10.36
C GLY A 155 -0.77 1.19 -9.64
N PHE A 156 -1.87 1.16 -8.85
CA PHE A 156 -2.31 2.31 -8.07
C PHE A 156 -2.14 2.04 -6.56
N ASP A 157 -1.75 3.06 -5.82
CA ASP A 157 -1.56 2.94 -4.36
C ASP A 157 -2.83 3.30 -3.61
N VAL A 158 -3.35 2.34 -2.84
CA VAL A 158 -4.56 2.49 -1.99
C VAL A 158 -4.42 3.62 -0.97
N LEU A 159 -3.21 3.94 -0.54
CA LEU A 159 -2.96 4.97 0.47
C LEU A 159 -2.86 6.38 -0.11
N THR A 160 -2.89 6.51 -1.43
CA THR A 160 -2.77 7.80 -2.12
C THR A 160 -4.13 8.42 -2.47
N TYR A 161 -5.24 7.65 -2.43
CA TYR A 161 -6.59 8.05 -2.88
C TYR A 161 -7.61 8.15 -1.75
#